data_c9ef8356f08f418c80adbf4e6f9abc4a
#
_entry.id   c9ef8356f08f418c80adbf4e6f9abc4a
#
_cell.length_a   1.000
_cell.length_b   1.000
_cell.length_c   1.000
_cell.angle_alpha   90.00
_cell.angle_beta   90.00
_cell.angle_gamma   90.00
#
_symmetry.space_group_name_H-M   'P 1'
#
loop_
_entity.id
_entity.type
_entity.pdbx_description
1 polymer ?
#
loop_
_entity_poly.entity_id
_entity_poly.type
_entity_poly.pdbx_seq_one_letter_code
_entity_poly.pdbx_strand_id
1 'polypeptide(L)'
;MPRPKWTLNTIYISERLQERLRPISRCTLTTVVAPMGYGKTTAVNWYLAGRAKAEDAAIVRISVYSDHLAIFWKSVQDAFEHARIPLLRGYACPDDAAGASLLVDDLCHMLAGESPCYIFIDDFHLLTDVHTAAFLCTLANRLPENVHVIV
;
A
#
# COMPACT_ATOMS: atom_id res chain seq x y z
N MET A 1 -34.43 20.42 16.89
CA MET A 1 -33.35 20.11 15.93
C MET A 1 -33.39 18.65 15.58
N PRO A 2 -33.40 18.31 14.31
CA PRO A 2 -33.28 16.91 13.93
C PRO A 2 -31.90 16.38 14.36
N ARG A 3 -31.91 15.20 14.95
CA ARG A 3 -30.65 14.52 15.28
C ARG A 3 -29.87 14.26 14.00
N PRO A 4 -28.53 14.49 13.97
CA PRO A 4 -27.73 14.13 12.82
C PRO A 4 -27.90 12.64 12.53
N LYS A 5 -28.25 12.32 11.30
CA LYS A 5 -28.29 10.92 10.86
C LYS A 5 -26.87 10.43 10.74
N TRP A 6 -26.51 9.49 11.60
CA TRP A 6 -25.25 8.79 11.48
C TRP A 6 -25.28 7.97 10.20
N THR A 7 -24.39 8.27 9.28
CA THR A 7 -24.16 7.42 8.13
C THR A 7 -22.95 6.54 8.42
N LEU A 8 -22.99 5.30 7.98
CA LEU A 8 -21.86 4.37 8.13
C LEU A 8 -20.58 4.88 7.46
N ASN A 9 -20.68 5.95 6.68
CA ASN A 9 -19.57 6.57 5.99
C ASN A 9 -18.92 7.72 6.80
N THR A 10 -19.48 8.08 7.95
CA THR A 10 -18.90 9.11 8.80
C THR A 10 -17.88 8.47 9.73
N ILE A 11 -16.61 8.67 9.42
CA ILE A 11 -15.49 8.14 10.21
C ILE A 11 -14.86 9.31 10.96
N TYR A 12 -14.79 9.18 12.28
CA TYR A 12 -14.08 10.12 13.12
C TYR A 12 -12.67 9.61 13.43
N ILE A 13 -11.67 10.39 13.05
CA ILE A 13 -10.27 10.10 13.35
C ILE A 13 -9.76 11.17 14.30
N SER A 14 -9.33 10.78 15.50
CA SER A 14 -8.80 11.71 16.49
C SER A 14 -7.52 12.39 15.99
N GLU A 15 -7.27 13.61 16.46
CA GLU A 15 -6.04 14.35 16.12
C GLU A 15 -4.77 13.56 16.48
N ARG A 16 -4.80 12.86 17.61
CA ARG A 16 -3.69 12.02 18.03
C ARG A 16 -3.40 10.91 17.04
N LEU A 17 -4.43 10.28 16.50
CA LEU A 17 -4.27 9.25 15.49
C LEU A 17 -3.80 9.84 14.17
N GLN A 18 -4.31 11.01 13.78
CA GLN A 18 -3.86 11.72 12.59
C GLN A 18 -2.36 11.99 12.65
N GLU A 19 -1.86 12.44 13.80
CA GLU A 19 -0.43 12.68 13.98
C GLU A 19 0.41 11.41 13.89
N ARG A 20 -0.09 10.29 14.39
CA ARG A 20 0.58 9.00 14.29
C ARG A 20 0.67 8.47 12.87
N LEU A 21 -0.22 8.90 11.99
CA LEU A 21 -0.22 8.50 10.58
C LEU A 21 0.70 9.37 9.71
N ARG A 22 1.13 10.53 10.19
CA ARG A 22 2.02 11.44 9.43
C ARG A 22 3.32 10.79 8.91
N PRO A 23 3.97 9.87 9.64
CA PRO A 23 5.17 9.21 9.12
C PRO A 23 4.97 8.49 7.81
N ILE A 24 3.74 8.10 7.47
CA ILE A 24 3.42 7.47 6.18
C ILE A 24 3.90 8.32 5.01
N SER A 25 3.77 9.63 5.08
CA SER A 25 4.20 10.54 4.02
C SER A 25 5.70 10.88 4.04
N ARG A 26 6.41 10.46 5.08
CA ARG A 26 7.83 10.80 5.28
C ARG A 26 8.77 9.61 5.12
N CYS A 27 8.27 8.40 5.33
CA CYS A 27 9.05 7.17 5.35
C CYS A 27 8.80 6.35 4.09
N THR A 28 9.82 5.64 3.64
CA THR A 28 9.67 4.68 2.53
C THR A 28 8.80 3.51 2.94
N LEU A 29 8.97 3.02 4.16
CA LEU A 29 8.19 1.92 4.72
C LEU A 29 7.64 2.31 6.09
N THR A 30 6.34 2.16 6.27
CA THR A 30 5.66 2.37 7.54
C THR A 30 4.91 1.10 7.93
N THR A 31 5.18 0.60 9.12
CA THR A 31 4.43 -0.52 9.69
C THR A 31 3.38 0.02 10.63
N VAL A 32 2.13 -0.33 10.39
CA VAL A 32 1.01 0.04 11.26
C VAL A 32 0.60 -1.20 12.05
N VAL A 33 0.85 -1.17 13.35
CA VAL A 33 0.54 -2.28 14.25
C VAL A 33 -0.64 -1.87 15.13
N ALA A 34 -1.69 -2.66 15.08
CA ALA A 34 -2.84 -2.49 15.96
C ALA A 34 -3.49 -3.86 16.20
N PRO A 35 -4.09 -4.08 17.39
CA PRO A 35 -4.87 -5.28 17.61
C PRO A 35 -6.02 -5.39 16.62
N MET A 36 -6.43 -6.61 16.31
CA MET A 36 -7.56 -6.86 15.42
C MET A 36 -8.82 -6.15 15.94
N GLY A 37 -9.56 -5.49 15.05
CA GLY A 37 -10.77 -4.76 15.41
C GLY A 37 -10.59 -3.32 15.86
N TYR A 38 -9.36 -2.80 15.86
CA TYR A 38 -9.08 -1.41 16.26
C TYR A 38 -9.09 -0.39 15.11
N GLY A 39 -9.62 -0.78 13.96
CA GLY A 39 -9.81 0.14 12.84
C GLY A 39 -8.54 0.54 12.09
N LYS A 40 -7.52 -0.30 12.10
CA LYS A 40 -6.26 -0.09 11.37
C LYS A 40 -6.49 0.23 9.90
N THR A 41 -7.21 -0.63 9.19
CA THR A 41 -7.54 -0.46 7.77
C THR A 41 -8.31 0.83 7.52
N THR A 42 -9.29 1.11 8.37
CA THR A 42 -10.10 2.32 8.30
C THR A 42 -9.26 3.59 8.46
N ALA A 43 -8.38 3.60 9.44
CA ALA A 43 -7.51 4.74 9.71
C ALA A 43 -6.53 5.01 8.57
N VAL A 44 -5.89 3.98 8.06
CA VAL A 44 -4.96 4.10 6.93
C VAL A 44 -5.69 4.56 5.68
N ASN A 45 -6.83 3.97 5.35
CA ASN A 45 -7.62 4.38 4.19
C ASN A 45 -8.10 5.83 4.30
N TRP A 46 -8.49 6.27 5.49
CA TRP A 46 -8.84 7.67 5.72
C TRP A 46 -7.66 8.60 5.40
N TYR A 47 -6.48 8.28 5.91
CA TYR A 47 -5.27 9.07 5.67
C TYR A 47 -4.93 9.12 4.19
N LEU A 48 -4.95 7.99 3.51
CA LEU A 48 -4.63 7.90 2.08
C LEU A 48 -5.64 8.65 1.21
N ALA A 49 -6.92 8.60 1.54
CA ALA A 49 -7.95 9.37 0.84
C ALA A 49 -7.70 10.88 0.96
N GLY A 50 -7.26 11.35 2.12
CA GLY A 50 -6.87 12.73 2.33
C GLY A 50 -5.65 13.13 1.50
N ARG A 51 -4.67 12.26 1.39
CA ARG A 51 -3.47 12.51 0.58
C ARG A 51 -3.77 12.50 -0.91
N ALA A 52 -4.65 11.61 -1.37
CA ALA A 52 -5.09 11.58 -2.77
C ALA A 52 -5.69 12.91 -3.19
N LYS A 53 -6.49 13.53 -2.33
CA LYS A 53 -7.11 14.84 -2.60
C LYS A 53 -6.11 16.00 -2.50
N ALA A 54 -5.25 15.98 -1.48
CA ALA A 54 -4.34 17.10 -1.19
C ALA A 54 -3.13 17.15 -2.13
N GLU A 55 -2.64 16.00 -2.57
CA GLU A 55 -1.38 15.85 -3.29
C GLU A 55 -1.52 15.27 -4.69
N ASP A 56 -2.76 14.95 -5.12
CA ASP A 56 -3.00 14.18 -6.35
C ASP A 56 -2.19 12.87 -6.38
N ALA A 57 -2.12 12.20 -5.23
CA ALA A 57 -1.33 11.00 -5.05
C ALA A 57 -2.01 9.78 -5.68
N ALA A 58 -1.19 8.89 -6.25
CA ALA A 58 -1.65 7.57 -6.65
C ALA A 58 -1.74 6.66 -5.42
N ILE A 59 -2.84 5.93 -5.30
CA ILE A 59 -3.08 5.03 -4.18
C ILE A 59 -3.23 3.61 -4.72
N VAL A 60 -2.33 2.73 -4.29
CA VAL A 60 -2.37 1.30 -4.61
C VAL A 60 -2.77 0.55 -3.34
N ARG A 61 -3.92 -0.12 -3.35
CA ARG A 61 -4.42 -0.91 -2.23
C ARG A 61 -4.37 -2.38 -2.57
N ILE A 62 -3.55 -3.11 -1.83
CA ILE A 62 -3.37 -4.55 -2.01
C ILE A 62 -3.98 -5.23 -0.79
N SER A 63 -4.96 -6.11 -1.00
CA SER A 63 -5.52 -6.93 0.07
C SER A 63 -4.96 -8.34 -0.03
N VAL A 64 -4.43 -8.84 1.08
CA VAL A 64 -3.91 -10.20 1.16
C VAL A 64 -5.03 -11.13 1.60
N TYR A 65 -5.40 -12.08 0.74
CA TYR A 65 -6.44 -13.07 1.04
C TYR A 65 -5.87 -14.43 1.40
N SER A 66 -4.64 -14.69 1.01
CA SER A 66 -4.02 -16.00 1.12
C SER A 66 -2.51 -15.86 1.14
N ASP A 67 -1.83 -16.82 1.74
CA ASP A 67 -0.38 -16.95 1.67
C ASP A 67 0.11 -17.55 0.34
N HIS A 68 -0.83 -17.93 -0.54
CA HIS A 68 -0.48 -18.49 -1.84
C HIS A 68 0.06 -17.41 -2.77
N LEU A 69 1.31 -17.59 -3.23
CA LEU A 69 2.04 -16.59 -3.98
C LEU A 69 1.33 -16.15 -5.27
N ALA A 70 0.74 -17.10 -6.02
CA ALA A 70 0.05 -16.78 -7.26
C ALA A 70 -1.19 -15.90 -7.03
N ILE A 71 -1.93 -16.16 -5.94
CA ILE A 71 -3.11 -15.35 -5.56
C ILE A 71 -2.67 -13.96 -5.14
N PHE A 72 -1.62 -13.86 -4.33
CA PHE A 72 -1.04 -12.58 -3.92
C PHE A 72 -0.57 -11.77 -5.13
N TRP A 73 0.15 -12.39 -6.07
CA TRP A 73 0.64 -11.72 -7.26
C TRP A 73 -0.49 -11.13 -8.10
N LYS A 74 -1.57 -11.90 -8.29
CA LYS A 74 -2.75 -11.40 -9.00
C LYS A 74 -3.36 -10.20 -8.29
N SER A 75 -3.45 -10.23 -6.97
CA SER A 75 -3.94 -9.09 -6.18
C SER A 75 -3.07 -7.85 -6.37
N VAL A 76 -1.75 -8.02 -6.44
CA VAL A 76 -0.81 -6.93 -6.72
C VAL A 76 -1.04 -6.34 -8.11
N GLN A 77 -1.14 -7.19 -9.13
CA GLN A 77 -1.39 -6.74 -10.50
C GLN A 77 -2.71 -5.98 -10.62
N ASP A 78 -3.77 -6.50 -10.04
CA ASP A 78 -5.10 -5.86 -10.05
C ASP A 78 -5.09 -4.51 -9.32
N ALA A 79 -4.39 -4.41 -8.18
CA ALA A 79 -4.30 -3.18 -7.42
C ALA A 79 -3.55 -2.08 -8.18
N PHE A 80 -2.45 -2.42 -8.83
CA PHE A 80 -1.73 -1.45 -9.65
C PHE A 80 -2.53 -1.02 -10.87
N GLU A 81 -3.26 -1.94 -11.49
CA GLU A 81 -4.15 -1.59 -12.60
C GLU A 81 -5.25 -0.63 -12.18
N HIS A 82 -5.88 -0.86 -11.03
CA HIS A 82 -6.88 0.06 -10.46
C HIS A 82 -6.32 1.46 -10.20
N ALA A 83 -5.04 1.53 -9.85
CA ALA A 83 -4.34 2.80 -9.66
C ALA A 83 -3.84 3.41 -10.99
N ARG A 84 -4.21 2.83 -12.13
CA ARG A 84 -3.81 3.26 -13.48
C ARG A 84 -2.31 3.11 -13.73
N ILE A 85 -1.71 2.10 -13.15
CA ILE A 85 -0.30 1.72 -13.35
C ILE A 85 -0.27 0.29 -13.91
N PRO A 86 -0.48 0.10 -15.23
CA PRO A 86 -0.68 -1.24 -15.80
C PRO A 86 0.62 -2.03 -16.05
N LEU A 87 1.76 -1.52 -15.63
CA LEU A 87 3.07 -2.11 -15.89
C LEU A 87 3.14 -3.59 -15.50
N LEU A 88 2.58 -3.95 -14.35
CA LEU A 88 2.72 -5.30 -13.80
C LEU A 88 1.95 -6.38 -14.57
N ARG A 89 1.07 -6.01 -15.48
CA ARG A 89 0.35 -6.98 -16.33
C ARG A 89 1.29 -7.79 -17.22
N GLY A 90 2.39 -7.20 -17.66
CA GLY A 90 3.38 -7.86 -18.50
C GLY A 90 4.37 -8.74 -17.76
N TYR A 91 4.28 -8.81 -16.44
CA TYR A 91 5.24 -9.53 -15.59
C TYR A 91 4.61 -10.75 -14.96
N ALA A 92 5.30 -11.89 -15.05
CA ALA A 92 4.99 -13.06 -14.26
C ALA A 92 5.44 -12.84 -12.81
N CYS A 93 4.88 -13.61 -11.87
CA CYS A 93 5.33 -13.59 -10.49
C CYS A 93 6.83 -13.90 -10.41
N PRO A 94 7.64 -13.05 -9.74
CA PRO A 94 9.07 -13.32 -9.63
C PRO A 94 9.32 -14.59 -8.83
N ASP A 95 10.07 -15.51 -9.41
CA ASP A 95 10.41 -16.79 -8.79
C ASP A 95 11.88 -16.85 -8.32
N ASP A 96 12.69 -15.88 -8.69
CA ASP A 96 14.08 -15.77 -8.25
C ASP A 96 14.46 -14.31 -7.95
N ALA A 97 15.64 -14.14 -7.35
CA ALA A 97 16.15 -12.82 -6.98
C ALA A 97 16.46 -11.94 -8.19
N ALA A 98 16.91 -12.53 -9.30
CA ALA A 98 17.22 -11.79 -10.53
C ALA A 98 15.96 -11.23 -11.18
N GLY A 99 14.90 -12.05 -11.29
CA GLY A 99 13.60 -11.62 -11.80
C GLY A 99 12.94 -10.56 -10.92
N ALA A 100 13.03 -10.72 -9.61
CA ALA A 100 12.54 -9.75 -8.65
C ALA A 100 13.28 -8.40 -8.77
N SER A 101 14.58 -8.43 -8.92
CA SER A 101 15.40 -7.23 -9.08
C SER A 101 15.05 -6.45 -10.34
N LEU A 102 14.88 -7.15 -11.46
CA LEU A 102 14.50 -6.53 -12.73
C LEU A 102 13.12 -5.88 -12.65
N LEU A 103 12.16 -6.57 -12.05
CA LEU A 103 10.81 -6.06 -11.85
C LEU A 103 10.81 -4.81 -10.96
N VAL A 104 11.57 -4.84 -9.87
CA VAL A 104 11.71 -3.68 -8.96
C VAL A 104 12.33 -2.49 -9.68
N ASP A 105 13.36 -2.70 -10.49
CA ASP A 105 13.99 -1.62 -11.25
C ASP A 105 13.00 -0.97 -12.21
N ASP A 106 12.25 -1.75 -12.96
CA ASP A 106 11.24 -1.24 -13.90
C ASP A 106 10.12 -0.50 -13.16
N LEU A 107 9.65 -1.05 -12.04
CA LEU A 107 8.62 -0.44 -11.23
C LEU A 107 9.10 0.89 -10.64
N CYS A 108 10.31 0.93 -10.11
CA CYS A 108 10.89 2.16 -9.58
C CYS A 108 11.04 3.24 -10.65
N HIS A 109 11.43 2.85 -11.85
CA HIS A 109 11.53 3.76 -12.99
C HIS A 109 10.18 4.38 -13.34
N MET A 110 9.13 3.56 -13.35
CA MET A 110 7.78 4.02 -13.66
C MET A 110 7.17 4.89 -12.56
N LEU A 111 7.45 4.58 -11.30
CA LEU A 111 6.90 5.31 -10.16
C LEU A 111 7.69 6.57 -9.82
N ALA A 112 8.93 6.71 -10.31
CA ALA A 112 9.74 7.89 -10.05
C ALA A 112 9.07 9.14 -10.64
N GLY A 113 9.04 10.21 -9.87
CA GLY A 113 8.43 11.46 -10.29
C GLY A 113 8.18 12.39 -9.11
N GLU A 114 7.45 13.46 -9.37
CA GLU A 114 7.12 14.45 -8.34
C GLU A 114 5.83 14.08 -7.59
N SER A 115 4.94 13.32 -8.23
CA SER A 115 3.67 12.93 -7.63
C SER A 115 3.87 11.80 -6.63
N PRO A 116 3.32 11.90 -5.40
CA PRO A 116 3.42 10.83 -4.42
C PRO A 116 2.64 9.58 -4.85
N CYS A 117 3.16 8.42 -4.47
CA CYS A 117 2.49 7.13 -4.62
C CYS A 117 2.51 6.40 -3.29
N TYR A 118 1.34 5.95 -2.84
CA TYR A 118 1.19 5.20 -1.61
C TYR A 118 0.75 3.77 -1.93
N ILE A 119 1.50 2.80 -1.43
CA ILE A 119 1.21 1.37 -1.61
C ILE A 119 0.83 0.80 -0.24
N PHE A 120 -0.43 0.48 -0.04
CA PHE A 120 -0.94 -0.08 1.19
C PHE A 120 -1.21 -1.57 1.01
N ILE A 121 -0.50 -2.40 1.79
CA ILE A 121 -0.67 -3.85 1.81
C ILE A 121 -1.42 -4.22 3.10
N ASP A 122 -2.72 -4.44 2.96
CA ASP A 122 -3.59 -4.79 4.08
C ASP A 122 -3.52 -6.29 4.36
N ASP A 123 -3.58 -6.65 5.64
CA ASP A 123 -3.45 -8.03 6.10
C ASP A 123 -2.12 -8.71 5.72
N PHE A 124 -1.06 -7.93 5.73
CA PHE A 124 0.30 -8.38 5.40
C PHE A 124 0.74 -9.60 6.22
N HIS A 125 0.27 -9.72 7.46
CA HIS A 125 0.58 -10.85 8.34
C HIS A 125 0.16 -12.22 7.79
N LEU A 126 -0.75 -12.25 6.83
CA LEU A 126 -1.16 -13.50 6.16
C LEU A 126 -0.10 -14.01 5.17
N LEU A 127 0.87 -13.17 4.80
CA LEU A 127 1.97 -13.58 3.93
C LEU A 127 3.07 -14.23 4.76
N THR A 128 3.16 -15.55 4.69
CA THR A 128 4.17 -16.33 5.41
C THR A 128 5.29 -16.82 4.50
N ASP A 129 5.17 -16.60 3.20
CA ASP A 129 6.17 -17.02 2.21
C ASP A 129 7.43 -16.17 2.29
N VAL A 130 8.59 -16.83 2.41
CA VAL A 130 9.91 -16.16 2.53
C VAL A 130 10.26 -15.40 1.27
N HIS A 131 9.90 -15.90 0.09
CA HIS A 131 10.20 -15.24 -1.19
C HIS A 131 9.42 -13.95 -1.33
N THR A 132 8.17 -13.92 -0.89
CA THR A 132 7.34 -12.72 -0.88
C THR A 132 7.93 -11.67 0.06
N ALA A 133 8.34 -12.06 1.26
CA ALA A 133 8.98 -11.15 2.20
C ALA A 133 10.27 -10.56 1.64
N ALA A 134 11.11 -11.39 1.02
CA ALA A 134 12.35 -10.96 0.39
C ALA A 134 12.09 -9.97 -0.77
N PHE A 135 11.08 -10.23 -1.59
CA PHE A 135 10.66 -9.33 -2.67
C PHE A 135 10.25 -7.96 -2.13
N LEU A 136 9.43 -7.93 -1.09
CA LEU A 136 8.97 -6.68 -0.47
C LEU A 136 10.12 -5.90 0.17
N CYS A 137 11.08 -6.57 0.79
CA CYS A 137 12.28 -5.92 1.31
C CYS A 137 13.11 -5.30 0.19
N THR A 138 13.30 -6.01 -0.91
CA THR A 138 14.01 -5.49 -2.08
C THR A 138 13.30 -4.27 -2.65
N LEU A 139 11.99 -4.34 -2.76
CA LEU A 139 11.17 -3.24 -3.25
C LEU A 139 11.31 -2.02 -2.32
N ALA A 140 11.12 -2.20 -1.02
CA ALA A 140 11.19 -1.10 -0.05
C ALA A 140 12.55 -0.40 -0.03
N ASN A 141 13.64 -1.14 -0.25
CA ASN A 141 14.99 -0.59 -0.26
C ASN A 141 15.35 0.20 -1.52
N ARG A 142 14.59 0.03 -2.59
CA ARG A 142 14.89 0.64 -3.90
C ARG A 142 13.88 1.68 -4.36
N LEU A 143 12.76 1.83 -3.63
CA LEU A 143 11.71 2.76 -4.04
C LEU A 143 12.20 4.21 -4.10
N PRO A 144 11.74 5.00 -5.08
CA PRO A 144 11.98 6.45 -5.12
C PRO A 144 11.42 7.15 -3.88
N GLU A 145 11.92 8.34 -3.59
CA GLU A 145 11.50 9.14 -2.42
C GLU A 145 10.01 9.50 -2.42
N ASN A 146 9.38 9.57 -3.59
CA ASN A 146 7.96 9.88 -3.73
C ASN A 146 7.04 8.68 -3.51
N VAL A 147 7.59 7.49 -3.25
CA VAL A 147 6.81 6.27 -3.04
C VAL A 147 6.88 5.84 -1.59
N HIS A 148 5.72 5.53 -1.01
CA HIS A 148 5.58 5.16 0.40
C HIS A 148 4.80 3.85 0.51
N VAL A 149 5.37 2.87 1.20
CA VAL A 149 4.75 1.55 1.44
C VAL A 149 4.25 1.49 2.88
N ILE A 150 3.02 1.03 3.06
CA ILE A 150 2.39 0.83 4.37
C ILE A 150 2.00 -0.64 4.51
N VAL A 151 2.41 -1.26 5.59
CA VAL A 151 2.06 -2.66 5.90
C VAL A 151 1.45 -2.80 7.29
#